data_b00c285e376abeef4a6dda5f8c8910c0
#
_entry.id   b00c285e376abeef4a6dda5f8c8910c0
#
_cell.length_a   1.000
_cell.length_b   1.000
_cell.length_c   1.000
_cell.angle_alpha   90.00
_cell.angle_beta   90.00
_cell.angle_gamma   90.00
#
_symmetry.space_group_name_H-M   'P 1'
#
loop_
_entity.id
_entity.type
_entity.pdbx_description
1 polymer ?
#
loop_
_entity_poly.entity_id
_entity_poly.type
_entity_poly.pdbx_seq_one_letter_code
_entity_poly.pdbx_strand_id
1 'polypeptide(L)'
;MTRLIFLVTAIVLLVAAGAAVFARDDAPPAGVPVIPTPPGVSGEDVEPLADPYAWDPRRADEFAQRAAAGNSHLLYALSPGGAVASADRTARWRPLVERAARDAGVDANTLEGLVFLESAGREDAQAPGGAESASGLTQILAETANNLLGMHVDVAASGRYTRRLGRAEQRGRERQAARLRRARARVDDRFVAAKALAGTARYLKLAREQFGREDLAFVSYHMGIGNLEGVLTAYGNRQPTYTELYFASTPTEHRAAYAKLSAFGDDSSNYWWKIAAAKEIMRLYRDDRSQLERLAALQTAKASAEEVLHPADSTLAYEAPSDLRDGWEKGDIVPFPIAEAVTGLRRDGRMGELARRLHQPRQLYRGLRRESLAMALYIGAQVRALSGGQSPLIVTSTVRDGSYQGLLVSRNREATRNFSLHTTGWTFDVERRYRSRRQALAFQFVLDRLRSLDAIAWVREPNAIHITVADDPDLPLELLERVNIDPP
;
A
#
# COMPACT_ATOMS: atom_id res chain seq x y z
N MET A 1 18.09 6.14 -14.39
CA MET A 1 18.06 5.64 -13.00
C MET A 1 17.95 6.74 -11.94
N THR A 2 18.41 7.95 -12.17
CA THR A 2 18.41 9.05 -11.17
C THR A 2 17.05 9.71 -10.95
N ARG A 3 16.04 9.51 -11.81
CA ARG A 3 14.70 10.14 -11.67
C ARG A 3 13.72 9.37 -10.78
N LEU A 4 13.98 8.09 -10.51
CA LEU A 4 13.10 7.26 -9.66
C LEU A 4 13.30 7.53 -8.16
N ILE A 5 14.51 7.96 -7.76
CA ILE A 5 14.87 8.25 -6.36
C ILE A 5 14.17 9.52 -5.87
N PHE A 6 13.94 10.51 -6.74
CA PHE A 6 13.23 11.75 -6.37
C PHE A 6 11.72 11.56 -6.18
N LEU A 7 11.12 10.52 -6.77
CA LEU A 7 9.67 10.27 -6.63
C LEU A 7 9.33 9.67 -5.24
N VAL A 8 10.21 8.84 -4.70
CA VAL A 8 10.03 8.24 -3.36
C VAL A 8 10.19 9.31 -2.26
N THR A 9 11.14 10.23 -2.41
CA THR A 9 11.40 11.29 -1.42
C THR A 9 10.29 12.35 -1.37
N ALA A 10 9.59 12.63 -2.48
CA ALA A 10 8.49 13.60 -2.51
C ALA A 10 7.20 13.09 -1.86
N ILE A 11 6.98 11.78 -1.81
CA ILE A 11 5.83 11.16 -1.11
C ILE A 11 6.01 11.25 0.40
N VAL A 12 7.24 11.12 0.89
CA VAL A 12 7.63 11.16 2.31
C VAL A 12 7.28 12.51 2.98
N LEU A 13 7.46 13.64 2.30
CA LEU A 13 7.25 14.98 2.88
C LEU A 13 5.77 15.37 3.07
N LEU A 14 4.82 14.72 2.38
CA LEU A 14 3.40 15.04 2.50
C LEU A 14 2.72 14.32 3.69
N VAL A 15 3.21 13.15 4.09
CA VAL A 15 2.64 12.37 5.20
C VAL A 15 3.04 12.96 6.56
N ALA A 16 4.31 13.37 6.73
CA ALA A 16 4.80 13.96 7.99
C ALA A 16 4.07 15.25 8.41
N ALA A 17 3.51 15.99 7.44
CA ALA A 17 2.78 17.23 7.71
C ALA A 17 1.29 17.01 8.04
N GLY A 18 0.78 15.76 7.90
CA GLY A 18 -0.64 15.42 8.07
C GLY A 18 -1.09 15.35 9.52
N ALA A 19 -0.27 14.81 10.38
CA ALA A 19 -0.61 14.57 11.78
C ALA A 19 -0.92 15.84 12.59
N ALA A 20 -0.26 16.95 12.27
CA ALA A 20 -0.46 18.21 12.99
C ALA A 20 -1.78 18.94 12.70
N VAL A 21 -2.47 18.59 11.60
CA VAL A 21 -3.71 19.26 11.18
C VAL A 21 -4.94 18.71 11.90
N PHE A 22 -4.90 17.43 12.30
CA PHE A 22 -6.01 16.78 13.01
C PHE A 22 -5.93 16.89 14.54
N ALA A 23 -4.85 17.46 15.08
CA ALA A 23 -4.61 17.57 16.53
C ALA A 23 -5.39 18.75 17.16
N ARG A 24 -6.73 18.80 17.05
CA ARG A 24 -7.57 19.66 17.89
C ARG A 24 -8.58 18.81 18.64
N ASP A 25 -8.65 19.06 19.95
CA ASP A 25 -9.47 18.36 20.91
C ASP A 25 -10.96 18.46 20.59
N ASP A 26 -11.59 17.30 20.52
CA ASP A 26 -12.94 16.96 20.90
C ASP A 26 -13.18 15.51 20.45
N ALA A 27 -13.05 14.55 21.37
CA ALA A 27 -13.33 13.14 21.10
C ALA A 27 -14.84 12.88 21.20
N PRO A 28 -15.51 12.34 20.17
CA PRO A 28 -16.83 11.77 20.34
C PRO A 28 -16.76 10.48 21.18
N PRO A 29 -17.83 10.13 21.91
CA PRO A 29 -17.89 8.89 22.69
C PRO A 29 -17.73 7.66 21.78
N ALA A 30 -17.15 6.60 22.33
CA ALA A 30 -16.95 5.32 21.64
C ALA A 30 -18.32 4.69 21.31
N GLY A 31 -18.76 4.88 20.06
CA GLY A 31 -19.89 4.19 19.43
C GLY A 31 -19.39 3.22 18.37
N VAL A 32 -20.25 2.33 17.90
CA VAL A 32 -19.97 1.50 16.73
C VAL A 32 -19.58 2.44 15.58
N PRO A 33 -18.42 2.24 14.93
CA PRO A 33 -18.00 3.08 13.79
C PRO A 33 -19.07 3.03 12.70
N VAL A 34 -19.52 4.19 12.26
CA VAL A 34 -20.57 4.32 11.24
C VAL A 34 -20.06 5.11 10.06
N ILE A 35 -20.56 4.79 8.87
CA ILE A 35 -20.32 5.58 7.68
C ILE A 35 -20.99 6.96 7.91
N PRO A 36 -20.25 8.06 7.70
CA PRO A 36 -20.82 9.39 7.86
C PRO A 36 -22.05 9.58 6.97
N THR A 37 -23.18 9.91 7.54
CA THR A 37 -24.42 10.10 6.79
C THR A 37 -24.27 11.23 5.77
N PRO A 38 -24.63 11.04 4.51
CA PRO A 38 -24.63 12.10 3.51
C PRO A 38 -25.54 13.25 3.95
N PRO A 39 -25.10 14.52 3.82
CA PRO A 39 -25.87 15.67 4.29
C PRO A 39 -27.06 15.96 3.39
N GLY A 40 -28.14 15.53 3.53
CA GLY A 40 -29.37 15.65 2.74
C GLY A 40 -30.27 14.45 2.95
N VAL A 41 -29.72 13.43 3.60
CA VAL A 41 -30.44 12.29 4.16
C VAL A 41 -30.70 12.63 5.64
N SER A 42 -31.52 13.63 5.92
CA SER A 42 -31.95 13.98 7.27
C SER A 42 -33.34 13.44 7.51
N GLY A 43 -33.41 12.36 8.26
CA GLY A 43 -34.61 11.85 8.91
C GLY A 43 -34.19 11.32 10.26
N GLU A 44 -34.95 11.62 11.30
CA GLU A 44 -34.73 11.07 12.66
C GLU A 44 -34.79 9.54 12.70
N ASP A 45 -35.20 8.89 11.60
CA ASP A 45 -35.40 7.44 11.47
C ASP A 45 -34.35 6.73 10.58
N VAL A 46 -33.26 7.38 10.15
CA VAL A 46 -32.24 6.72 9.30
C VAL A 46 -31.24 6.00 10.19
N GLU A 47 -31.35 4.68 10.26
CA GLU A 47 -30.40 3.83 10.98
C GLU A 47 -28.95 4.05 10.45
N PRO A 48 -27.97 4.30 11.34
CA PRO A 48 -26.59 4.47 10.92
C PRO A 48 -26.04 3.22 10.21
N LEU A 49 -25.39 3.37 9.04
CA LEU A 49 -24.69 2.26 8.40
C LEU A 49 -23.38 1.98 9.11
N ALA A 50 -23.16 0.73 9.49
CA ALA A 50 -21.87 0.29 10.00
C ALA A 50 -20.75 0.55 8.96
N ASP A 51 -19.59 1.01 9.41
CA ASP A 51 -18.45 1.21 8.55
C ASP A 51 -17.67 -0.11 8.39
N PRO A 52 -17.71 -0.76 7.20
CA PRO A 52 -17.09 -2.06 7.00
C PRO A 52 -15.56 -1.99 6.99
N TYR A 53 -14.98 -0.81 6.82
CA TYR A 53 -13.54 -0.57 6.80
C TYR A 53 -13.00 0.04 8.11
N ALA A 54 -13.86 0.23 9.10
CA ALA A 54 -13.43 0.58 10.46
C ALA A 54 -12.92 -0.66 11.20
N TRP A 55 -11.99 -0.43 12.12
CA TRP A 55 -11.43 -1.53 12.92
C TRP A 55 -12.51 -2.25 13.75
N ASP A 56 -12.55 -3.57 13.60
CA ASP A 56 -13.35 -4.49 14.41
C ASP A 56 -12.44 -5.63 14.91
N PRO A 57 -12.24 -5.77 16.22
CA PRO A 57 -11.39 -6.83 16.77
C PRO A 57 -11.87 -8.25 16.41
N ARG A 58 -13.14 -8.44 16.08
CA ARG A 58 -13.68 -9.73 15.62
C ARG A 58 -13.22 -10.12 14.22
N ARG A 59 -12.77 -9.15 13.43
CA ARG A 59 -12.24 -9.29 12.07
C ARG A 59 -10.72 -9.13 11.99
N ALA A 60 -10.02 -9.26 13.13
CA ALA A 60 -8.58 -8.99 13.20
C ALA A 60 -7.74 -9.79 12.18
N ASP A 61 -8.04 -11.08 12.01
CA ASP A 61 -7.32 -11.95 11.06
C ASP A 61 -7.59 -11.55 9.61
N GLU A 62 -8.83 -11.17 9.29
CA GLU A 62 -9.22 -10.68 7.97
C GLU A 62 -8.49 -9.37 7.66
N PHE A 63 -8.50 -8.40 8.59
CA PHE A 63 -7.75 -7.15 8.44
C PHE A 63 -6.26 -7.39 8.19
N ALA A 64 -5.67 -8.36 8.91
CA ALA A 64 -4.27 -8.72 8.74
C ALA A 64 -3.99 -9.32 7.34
N GLN A 65 -4.86 -10.20 6.85
CA GLN A 65 -4.75 -10.81 5.51
C GLN A 65 -4.91 -9.76 4.41
N ARG A 66 -5.94 -8.93 4.49
CA ARG A 66 -6.18 -7.82 3.56
C ARG A 66 -5.00 -6.85 3.55
N ALA A 67 -4.46 -6.52 4.73
CA ALA A 67 -3.30 -5.63 4.84
C ALA A 67 -2.03 -6.21 4.19
N ALA A 68 -1.81 -7.50 4.26
CA ALA A 68 -0.73 -8.15 3.55
C ALA A 68 -0.92 -8.06 2.03
N ALA A 69 -2.13 -8.32 1.51
CA ALA A 69 -2.47 -8.22 0.09
C ALA A 69 -2.31 -6.77 -0.43
N GLY A 70 -2.93 -5.79 0.22
CA GLY A 70 -2.91 -4.38 -0.18
C GLY A 70 -1.53 -3.70 -0.08
N ASN A 71 -0.57 -4.32 0.65
CA ASN A 71 0.82 -3.85 0.73
C ASN A 71 1.81 -4.69 -0.09
N SER A 72 1.35 -5.66 -0.89
CA SER A 72 2.20 -6.59 -1.64
C SER A 72 2.82 -5.98 -2.91
N HIS A 73 2.16 -5.05 -3.57
CA HIS A 73 2.51 -4.53 -4.89
C HIS A 73 3.98 -4.13 -5.03
N LEU A 74 4.51 -3.37 -4.08
CA LEU A 74 5.90 -2.90 -4.13
C LEU A 74 6.92 -4.05 -4.05
N LEU A 75 6.58 -5.15 -3.38
CA LEU A 75 7.45 -6.32 -3.32
C LEU A 75 7.58 -7.00 -4.69
N TYR A 76 6.51 -7.02 -5.47
CA TYR A 76 6.56 -7.53 -6.84
C TYR A 76 7.26 -6.55 -7.79
N ALA A 77 6.87 -5.29 -7.74
CA ALA A 77 7.34 -4.27 -8.67
C ALA A 77 8.83 -3.89 -8.49
N LEU A 78 9.34 -3.90 -7.25
CA LEU A 78 10.69 -3.44 -6.92
C LEU A 78 11.67 -4.57 -6.60
N SER A 79 11.25 -5.83 -6.56
CA SER A 79 12.12 -6.97 -6.28
C SER A 79 13.20 -7.12 -7.35
N PRO A 80 14.49 -7.15 -6.97
CA PRO A 80 15.60 -7.22 -7.94
C PRO A 80 15.56 -8.48 -8.79
N GLY A 81 15.37 -8.34 -10.10
CA GLY A 81 15.20 -9.45 -11.04
C GLY A 81 13.81 -10.10 -11.00
N GLY A 82 12.85 -9.44 -10.35
CA GLY A 82 11.48 -9.93 -10.14
C GLY A 82 11.29 -10.73 -8.86
N ALA A 83 10.03 -10.87 -8.43
CA ALA A 83 9.66 -11.53 -7.18
C ALA A 83 10.08 -13.01 -7.16
N VAL A 84 9.92 -13.73 -8.27
CA VAL A 84 10.29 -15.16 -8.38
C VAL A 84 11.79 -15.38 -8.18
N ALA A 85 12.64 -14.56 -8.83
CA ALA A 85 14.08 -14.66 -8.68
C ALA A 85 14.54 -14.23 -7.27
N SER A 86 13.83 -13.30 -6.64
CA SER A 86 14.07 -12.89 -5.27
C SER A 86 13.70 -13.98 -4.28
N ALA A 87 12.57 -14.68 -4.49
CA ALA A 87 12.18 -15.82 -3.71
C ALA A 87 13.18 -16.98 -3.82
N ASP A 88 13.67 -17.27 -5.04
CA ASP A 88 14.71 -18.29 -5.27
C ASP A 88 16.00 -18.00 -4.50
N ARG A 89 16.46 -16.74 -4.50
CA ARG A 89 17.63 -16.34 -3.70
C ARG A 89 17.40 -16.47 -2.20
N THR A 90 16.22 -16.06 -1.73
CA THR A 90 15.85 -16.10 -0.32
C THR A 90 15.76 -17.54 0.21
N ALA A 91 15.15 -18.44 -0.57
CA ALA A 91 14.98 -19.84 -0.21
C ALA A 91 16.32 -20.57 0.09
N ARG A 92 17.42 -20.15 -0.51
CA ARG A 92 18.76 -20.73 -0.26
C ARG A 92 19.21 -20.57 1.18
N TRP A 93 18.69 -19.58 1.90
CA TRP A 93 19.03 -19.27 3.28
C TRP A 93 18.17 -20.01 4.29
N ARG A 94 17.16 -20.77 3.85
CA ARG A 94 16.19 -21.46 4.73
C ARG A 94 16.81 -22.20 5.90
N PRO A 95 17.89 -23.02 5.76
CA PRO A 95 18.48 -23.73 6.89
C PRO A 95 19.08 -22.81 7.96
N LEU A 96 19.63 -21.65 7.55
CA LEU A 96 20.14 -20.65 8.48
C LEU A 96 19.01 -19.84 9.13
N VAL A 97 17.97 -19.52 8.37
CA VAL A 97 16.77 -18.84 8.88
C VAL A 97 16.09 -19.67 9.95
N GLU A 98 15.87 -20.97 9.74
CA GLU A 98 15.28 -21.88 10.72
C GLU A 98 16.08 -21.97 12.02
N ARG A 99 17.42 -21.98 11.91
CA ARG A 99 18.28 -21.94 13.10
C ARG A 99 18.09 -20.62 13.86
N ALA A 100 18.21 -19.48 13.17
CA ALA A 100 18.06 -18.17 13.76
C ALA A 100 16.66 -17.96 14.37
N ALA A 101 15.62 -18.46 13.72
CA ALA A 101 14.25 -18.41 14.20
C ALA A 101 14.07 -19.20 15.51
N ARG A 102 14.65 -20.42 15.59
CA ARG A 102 14.67 -21.19 16.86
C ARG A 102 15.40 -20.44 17.98
N ASP A 103 16.55 -19.85 17.68
CA ASP A 103 17.34 -19.10 18.67
C ASP A 103 16.63 -17.85 19.19
N ALA A 104 15.83 -17.19 18.33
CA ALA A 104 15.00 -16.04 18.68
C ALA A 104 13.63 -16.42 19.26
N GLY A 105 13.19 -17.66 19.08
CA GLY A 105 11.85 -18.12 19.43
C GLY A 105 10.75 -17.47 18.58
N VAL A 106 11.00 -17.24 17.28
CA VAL A 106 10.04 -16.63 16.33
C VAL A 106 9.68 -17.61 15.20
N ASP A 107 8.61 -17.28 14.45
CA ASP A 107 8.22 -18.06 13.28
C ASP A 107 9.28 -17.96 12.15
N ALA A 108 9.75 -19.12 11.67
CA ALA A 108 10.77 -19.18 10.61
C ALA A 108 10.26 -18.62 9.27
N ASN A 109 8.96 -18.71 8.97
CA ASN A 109 8.40 -18.17 7.75
C ASN A 109 8.34 -16.65 7.81
N THR A 110 8.06 -16.08 8.97
CA THR A 110 8.08 -14.63 9.21
C THR A 110 9.51 -14.08 9.09
N LEU A 111 10.50 -14.76 9.67
CA LEU A 111 11.91 -14.38 9.52
C LEU A 111 12.41 -14.51 8.06
N GLU A 112 11.95 -15.52 7.33
CA GLU A 112 12.23 -15.65 5.89
C GLU A 112 11.62 -14.50 5.09
N GLY A 113 10.37 -14.09 5.42
CA GLY A 113 9.73 -12.90 4.87
C GLY A 113 10.52 -11.62 5.11
N LEU A 114 11.08 -11.46 6.32
CA LEU A 114 12.01 -10.35 6.62
C LEU A 114 13.23 -10.39 5.71
N VAL A 115 13.89 -11.54 5.54
CA VAL A 115 15.06 -11.68 4.63
C VAL A 115 14.69 -11.31 3.19
N PHE A 116 13.53 -11.75 2.72
CA PHE A 116 13.03 -11.37 1.39
C PHE A 116 12.87 -9.85 1.29
N LEU A 117 12.19 -9.22 2.26
CA LEU A 117 11.90 -7.79 2.27
C LEU A 117 13.19 -6.95 2.31
N GLU A 118 14.14 -7.30 3.19
CA GLU A 118 15.33 -6.50 3.44
C GLU A 118 16.34 -6.54 2.29
N SER A 119 16.56 -7.69 1.69
CA SER A 119 17.65 -7.87 0.73
C SER A 119 17.25 -8.61 -0.55
N ALA A 120 16.03 -9.13 -0.64
CA ALA A 120 15.66 -10.10 -1.68
C ALA A 120 16.63 -11.31 -1.73
N GLY A 121 17.10 -11.75 -0.57
CA GLY A 121 18.03 -12.85 -0.40
C GLY A 121 19.49 -12.56 -0.78
N ARG A 122 19.90 -11.30 -0.96
CA ARG A 122 21.26 -10.90 -1.32
C ARG A 122 22.11 -10.61 -0.08
N GLU A 123 23.08 -11.44 0.18
CA GLU A 123 24.01 -11.27 1.33
C GLU A 123 24.94 -10.05 1.20
N ASP A 124 25.12 -9.53 -0.02
CA ASP A 124 25.96 -8.37 -0.32
C ASP A 124 25.18 -7.07 -0.51
N ALA A 125 23.86 -7.08 -0.22
CA ALA A 125 23.02 -5.90 -0.32
C ALA A 125 23.52 -4.78 0.60
N GLN A 126 23.43 -3.54 0.13
CA GLN A 126 23.79 -2.35 0.89
C GLN A 126 22.88 -1.20 0.53
N ALA A 127 22.34 -0.53 1.55
CA ALA A 127 21.55 0.67 1.37
C ALA A 127 22.45 1.86 0.95
N PRO A 128 21.89 2.90 0.32
CA PRO A 128 22.60 4.15 0.08
C PRO A 128 23.14 4.77 1.38
N GLY A 129 24.28 5.47 1.31
CA GLY A 129 24.89 6.12 2.48
C GLY A 129 26.20 5.49 2.95
N GLY A 130 26.64 4.40 2.33
CA GLY A 130 27.97 3.82 2.58
C GLY A 130 28.00 2.73 3.66
N ALA A 131 29.17 2.50 4.27
CA ALA A 131 29.37 1.37 5.17
C ALA A 131 28.67 1.52 6.54
N GLU A 132 28.23 2.71 6.91
CA GLU A 132 27.45 2.95 8.13
C GLU A 132 26.00 2.51 7.96
N SER A 133 25.48 2.59 6.73
CA SER A 133 24.09 2.27 6.39
C SER A 133 23.78 0.78 6.51
N ALA A 134 22.49 0.46 6.45
CA ALA A 134 21.96 -0.90 6.48
C ALA A 134 22.65 -1.77 5.42
N SER A 135 23.11 -2.95 5.82
CA SER A 135 23.94 -3.81 4.98
C SER A 135 23.73 -5.30 5.27
N GLY A 136 24.00 -6.13 4.25
CA GLY A 136 23.97 -7.58 4.35
C GLY A 136 22.57 -8.16 4.17
N LEU A 137 22.45 -9.45 4.47
CA LEU A 137 21.23 -10.23 4.23
C LEU A 137 19.99 -9.68 4.94
N THR A 138 20.16 -9.14 6.12
CA THR A 138 19.08 -8.62 6.99
C THR A 138 19.17 -7.10 7.21
N GLN A 139 19.98 -6.39 6.44
CA GLN A 139 20.10 -4.93 6.43
C GLN A 139 20.32 -4.28 7.80
N ILE A 140 21.32 -4.80 8.55
CA ILE A 140 21.67 -4.27 9.88
C ILE A 140 22.51 -3.00 9.73
N LEU A 141 22.23 -1.97 10.55
CA LEU A 141 23.06 -0.77 10.68
C LEU A 141 24.39 -1.08 11.36
N ALA A 142 25.48 -0.43 10.97
CA ALA A 142 26.79 -0.66 11.58
C ALA A 142 26.81 -0.35 13.08
N GLU A 143 26.15 0.71 13.51
CA GLU A 143 26.01 1.09 14.92
C GLU A 143 25.27 0.02 15.71
N THR A 144 24.13 -0.45 15.22
CA THR A 144 23.34 -1.52 15.85
C THR A 144 24.17 -2.82 15.95
N ALA A 145 24.89 -3.17 14.88
CA ALA A 145 25.75 -4.35 14.84
C ALA A 145 26.82 -4.32 15.96
N ASN A 146 27.55 -3.20 16.07
CA ASN A 146 28.63 -3.06 17.03
C ASN A 146 28.13 -2.89 18.48
N ASN A 147 27.13 -2.03 18.69
CA ASN A 147 26.77 -1.60 20.06
C ASN A 147 25.72 -2.51 20.71
N LEU A 148 24.84 -3.15 19.93
CA LEU A 148 23.74 -3.93 20.48
C LEU A 148 23.87 -5.43 20.21
N LEU A 149 24.37 -5.82 19.03
CA LEU A 149 24.28 -7.20 18.55
C LEU A 149 25.59 -8.00 18.73
N GLY A 150 26.64 -7.40 19.31
CA GLY A 150 27.93 -8.08 19.51
C GLY A 150 28.56 -8.58 18.19
N MET A 151 28.28 -7.87 17.09
CA MET A 151 28.91 -8.12 15.79
C MET A 151 30.12 -7.20 15.62
N HIS A 152 31.05 -7.59 14.74
CA HIS A 152 32.21 -6.77 14.41
C HIS A 152 32.00 -6.06 13.04
N VAL A 153 32.04 -4.73 13.03
CA VAL A 153 32.02 -3.92 11.81
C VAL A 153 33.10 -2.84 11.87
N ASP A 154 34.19 -3.03 11.11
CA ASP A 154 35.13 -1.97 10.79
C ASP A 154 34.60 -1.17 9.61
N VAL A 155 33.89 -0.08 9.91
CA VAL A 155 33.23 0.79 8.94
C VAL A 155 34.22 1.32 7.90
N ALA A 156 35.42 1.73 8.33
CA ALA A 156 36.44 2.30 7.45
C ALA A 156 36.98 1.26 6.47
N ALA A 157 37.32 0.07 6.95
CA ALA A 157 37.80 -1.03 6.12
C ALA A 157 36.68 -1.54 5.19
N SER A 158 35.49 -1.76 5.71
CA SER A 158 34.29 -2.17 4.93
C SER A 158 34.04 -1.21 3.78
N GLY A 159 34.03 0.10 4.04
CA GLY A 159 33.86 1.14 3.03
C GLY A 159 34.96 1.12 1.96
N ARG A 160 36.23 0.90 2.35
CA ARG A 160 37.33 0.77 1.38
C ARG A 160 37.13 -0.44 0.47
N TYR A 161 36.76 -1.60 1.03
CA TYR A 161 36.50 -2.81 0.25
C TYR A 161 35.29 -2.64 -0.66
N THR A 162 34.18 -2.04 -0.19
CA THR A 162 32.97 -1.78 -0.98
C THR A 162 33.27 -0.92 -2.22
N ARG A 163 34.03 0.18 -2.06
CA ARG A 163 34.41 1.04 -3.20
C ARG A 163 35.31 0.30 -4.20
N ARG A 164 36.24 -0.53 -3.74
CA ARG A 164 37.11 -1.35 -4.61
C ARG A 164 36.32 -2.44 -5.31
N LEU A 165 35.36 -3.07 -4.61
CA LEU A 165 34.46 -4.08 -5.16
C LEU A 165 33.63 -3.50 -6.30
N GLY A 166 32.95 -2.36 -6.09
CA GLY A 166 32.15 -1.73 -7.13
C GLY A 166 32.97 -1.39 -8.41
N ARG A 167 34.22 -0.92 -8.22
CA ARG A 167 35.12 -0.68 -9.38
C ARG A 167 35.55 -1.98 -10.08
N ALA A 168 35.68 -3.09 -9.36
CA ALA A 168 36.03 -4.37 -9.97
C ALA A 168 34.85 -4.95 -10.77
N GLU A 169 33.63 -4.83 -10.24
CA GLU A 169 32.39 -5.25 -10.89
C GLU A 169 32.11 -4.43 -12.17
N GLN A 170 32.21 -3.09 -12.09
CA GLN A 170 32.05 -2.21 -13.25
C GLN A 170 33.03 -2.54 -14.40
N ARG A 171 34.20 -3.12 -14.07
CA ARG A 171 35.22 -3.51 -15.04
C ARG A 171 35.15 -4.99 -15.45
N GLY A 172 34.13 -5.73 -15.00
CA GLY A 172 33.96 -7.16 -15.28
C GLY A 172 35.07 -8.05 -14.68
N ARG A 173 35.77 -7.58 -13.61
CA ARG A 173 36.89 -8.32 -12.99
C ARG A 173 36.40 -9.28 -11.91
N GLU A 174 35.67 -10.31 -12.30
CA GLU A 174 34.98 -11.25 -11.42
C GLU A 174 35.87 -11.89 -10.33
N ARG A 175 37.07 -12.35 -10.71
CA ARG A 175 38.01 -12.93 -9.73
C ARG A 175 38.47 -11.94 -8.66
N GLN A 176 38.64 -10.67 -9.06
CA GLN A 176 38.99 -9.59 -8.13
C GLN A 176 37.79 -9.24 -7.25
N ALA A 177 36.61 -9.15 -7.82
CA ALA A 177 35.36 -8.90 -7.07
C ALA A 177 35.14 -9.98 -5.98
N ALA A 178 35.28 -11.25 -6.32
CA ALA A 178 35.15 -12.35 -5.38
C ALA A 178 36.19 -12.28 -4.22
N ARG A 179 37.43 -11.89 -4.50
CA ARG A 179 38.44 -11.68 -3.45
C ARG A 179 38.07 -10.50 -2.53
N LEU A 180 37.55 -9.43 -3.10
CA LEU A 180 37.13 -8.23 -2.34
C LEU A 180 35.90 -8.48 -1.49
N ARG A 181 34.92 -9.27 -1.95
CA ARG A 181 33.77 -9.72 -1.14
C ARG A 181 34.25 -10.51 0.09
N ARG A 182 35.16 -11.49 -0.10
CA ARG A 182 35.73 -12.24 1.01
C ARG A 182 36.53 -11.38 1.98
N ALA A 183 37.28 -10.40 1.46
CA ALA A 183 38.02 -9.48 2.32
C ALA A 183 37.12 -8.57 3.13
N ARG A 184 36.01 -8.08 2.54
CA ARG A 184 34.99 -7.30 3.22
C ARG A 184 34.34 -8.13 4.34
N ALA A 185 33.90 -9.34 4.06
CA ALA A 185 33.30 -10.23 5.04
C ALA A 185 34.20 -10.58 6.28
N ARG A 186 35.53 -10.37 6.16
CA ARG A 186 36.44 -10.55 7.32
C ARG A 186 36.44 -9.34 8.27
N VAL A 187 36.02 -8.20 7.83
CA VAL A 187 36.01 -6.95 8.61
C VAL A 187 34.61 -6.41 8.87
N ASP A 188 33.59 -7.09 8.34
CA ASP A 188 32.21 -6.68 8.49
C ASP A 188 31.29 -7.90 8.51
N ASP A 189 30.86 -8.27 9.71
CA ASP A 189 30.05 -9.46 9.98
C ASP A 189 28.66 -9.42 9.30
N ARG A 190 28.17 -8.26 8.92
CA ARG A 190 26.90 -8.10 8.22
C ARG A 190 26.89 -8.75 6.84
N PHE A 191 28.06 -8.91 6.22
CA PHE A 191 28.23 -9.59 4.93
C PHE A 191 28.56 -11.09 5.08
N VAL A 192 28.28 -11.66 6.24
CA VAL A 192 28.33 -13.10 6.51
C VAL A 192 26.94 -13.55 6.93
N ALA A 193 26.19 -14.19 6.03
CA ALA A 193 24.77 -14.53 6.23
C ALA A 193 24.47 -15.18 7.59
N ALA A 194 25.30 -16.14 8.03
CA ALA A 194 25.10 -16.79 9.33
C ALA A 194 25.26 -15.82 10.52
N LYS A 195 26.19 -14.86 10.44
CA LYS A 195 26.40 -13.87 11.49
C LYS A 195 25.31 -12.80 11.47
N ALA A 196 24.89 -12.36 10.27
CA ALA A 196 23.77 -11.43 10.10
C ALA A 196 22.49 -12.00 10.69
N LEU A 197 22.12 -13.24 10.36
CA LEU A 197 20.94 -13.90 10.92
C LEU A 197 21.05 -14.12 12.44
N ALA A 198 22.23 -14.48 12.97
CA ALA A 198 22.44 -14.58 14.41
C ALA A 198 22.31 -13.21 15.12
N GLY A 199 22.76 -12.12 14.47
CA GLY A 199 22.53 -10.76 14.95
C GLY A 199 21.05 -10.40 14.96
N THR A 200 20.32 -10.69 13.87
CA THR A 200 18.88 -10.51 13.79
C THR A 200 18.12 -11.30 14.85
N ALA A 201 18.52 -12.57 15.09
CA ALA A 201 17.93 -13.38 16.14
C ALA A 201 18.10 -12.75 17.53
N ARG A 202 19.28 -12.21 17.85
CA ARG A 202 19.52 -11.49 19.10
C ARG A 202 18.63 -10.25 19.24
N TYR A 203 18.48 -9.45 18.16
CA TYR A 203 17.60 -8.29 18.15
C TYR A 203 16.14 -8.70 18.42
N LEU A 204 15.63 -9.66 17.67
CA LEU A 204 14.24 -10.10 17.80
C LEU A 204 13.95 -10.70 19.17
N LYS A 205 14.92 -11.43 19.77
CA LYS A 205 14.79 -11.94 21.13
C LYS A 205 14.66 -10.80 22.14
N LEU A 206 15.57 -9.81 22.10
CA LEU A 206 15.50 -8.62 22.96
C LEU A 206 14.17 -7.87 22.80
N ALA A 207 13.74 -7.64 21.55
CA ALA A 207 12.48 -6.96 21.28
C ALA A 207 11.25 -7.76 21.76
N ARG A 208 11.26 -9.10 21.62
CA ARG A 208 10.21 -9.95 22.17
C ARG A 208 10.15 -9.92 23.71
N GLU A 209 11.29 -9.95 24.35
CA GLU A 209 11.38 -9.82 25.83
C GLU A 209 10.78 -8.48 26.28
N GLN A 210 11.00 -7.40 25.51
CA GLN A 210 10.50 -6.07 25.83
C GLN A 210 9.00 -5.88 25.53
N PHE A 211 8.54 -6.33 24.38
CA PHE A 211 7.15 -6.08 23.94
C PHE A 211 6.19 -7.23 24.26
N GLY A 212 6.70 -8.41 24.62
CA GLY A 212 5.90 -9.60 24.89
C GLY A 212 5.21 -10.23 23.69
N ARG A 213 5.44 -9.70 22.47
CA ARG A 213 4.76 -10.10 21.21
C ARG A 213 5.72 -10.16 20.04
N GLU A 214 5.49 -11.16 19.16
CA GLU A 214 6.31 -11.37 17.97
C GLU A 214 6.09 -10.26 16.93
N ASP A 215 4.83 -9.92 16.62
CA ASP A 215 4.47 -8.88 15.66
C ASP A 215 5.12 -7.52 16.00
N LEU A 216 5.06 -7.11 17.28
CA LEU A 216 5.70 -5.88 17.75
C LEU A 216 7.24 -5.96 17.68
N ALA A 217 7.83 -7.14 17.94
CA ALA A 217 9.27 -7.33 17.79
C ALA A 217 9.71 -7.15 16.33
N PHE A 218 9.00 -7.72 15.37
CA PHE A 218 9.29 -7.51 13.94
C PHE A 218 9.08 -6.06 13.50
N VAL A 219 8.01 -5.40 13.94
CA VAL A 219 7.78 -3.97 13.66
C VAL A 219 8.94 -3.13 14.16
N SER A 220 9.43 -3.39 15.38
CA SER A 220 10.52 -2.64 15.97
C SER A 220 11.84 -2.79 15.19
N TYR A 221 11.99 -3.84 14.38
CA TYR A 221 13.21 -4.07 13.58
C TYR A 221 13.49 -2.92 12.61
N HIS A 222 12.46 -2.40 11.98
CA HIS A 222 12.57 -1.25 11.09
C HIS A 222 12.28 0.08 11.79
N MET A 223 11.23 0.13 12.61
CA MET A 223 10.79 1.33 13.31
C MET A 223 11.79 1.76 14.42
N GLY A 224 12.49 0.82 15.00
CA GLY A 224 13.29 1.00 16.21
C GLY A 224 12.48 0.80 17.50
N ILE A 225 13.10 0.19 18.50
CA ILE A 225 12.47 -0.10 19.81
C ILE A 225 11.90 1.16 20.46
N GLY A 226 12.69 2.25 20.59
CA GLY A 226 12.25 3.47 21.24
C GLY A 226 11.10 4.21 20.52
N ASN A 227 11.09 4.15 19.19
CA ASN A 227 9.99 4.72 18.40
C ASN A 227 8.69 3.94 18.62
N LEU A 228 8.75 2.61 18.59
CA LEU A 228 7.57 1.77 18.84
C LEU A 228 7.05 1.96 20.27
N GLU A 229 7.91 2.05 21.30
CA GLU A 229 7.50 2.40 22.66
C GLU A 229 6.75 3.73 22.72
N GLY A 230 7.25 4.73 21.99
CA GLY A 230 6.59 6.02 21.88
C GLY A 230 5.19 5.94 21.25
N VAL A 231 5.00 5.06 20.26
CA VAL A 231 3.68 4.81 19.64
C VAL A 231 2.75 4.08 20.61
N LEU A 232 3.23 3.01 21.25
CA LEU A 232 2.45 2.23 22.24
C LEU A 232 2.02 3.09 23.43
N THR A 233 2.90 3.97 23.92
CA THR A 233 2.57 4.94 24.97
C THR A 233 1.48 5.90 24.53
N ALA A 234 1.55 6.39 23.30
CA ALA A 234 0.53 7.29 22.74
C ALA A 234 -0.80 6.58 22.45
N TYR A 235 -0.76 5.27 22.19
CA TYR A 235 -1.95 4.44 22.01
C TYR A 235 -2.67 4.15 23.36
N GLY A 236 -1.93 4.08 24.45
CA GLY A 236 -2.47 3.83 25.79
C GLY A 236 -2.55 2.34 26.18
N ASN A 237 -2.15 1.43 25.30
CA ASN A 237 -2.01 0.00 25.58
C ASN A 237 -0.58 -0.44 25.17
N ARG A 238 0.09 -1.23 26.00
CA ARG A 238 1.48 -1.66 25.77
C ARG A 238 1.60 -2.97 24.98
N GLN A 239 0.51 -3.72 24.86
CA GLN A 239 0.52 -5.03 24.22
C GLN A 239 -0.66 -5.27 23.25
N PRO A 240 -1.08 -4.29 22.44
CA PRO A 240 -2.05 -4.55 21.38
C PRO A 240 -1.43 -5.47 20.33
N THR A 241 -2.23 -6.12 19.50
CA THR A 241 -1.71 -6.63 18.24
C THR A 241 -1.27 -5.47 17.35
N TYR A 242 -0.30 -5.69 16.45
CA TYR A 242 0.04 -4.61 15.53
C TYR A 242 -1.13 -4.25 14.60
N THR A 243 -1.97 -5.24 14.27
CA THR A 243 -3.21 -5.03 13.51
C THR A 243 -4.13 -4.05 14.24
N GLU A 244 -4.40 -4.27 15.51
CA GLU A 244 -5.17 -3.36 16.35
C GLU A 244 -4.53 -1.97 16.40
N LEU A 245 -3.26 -1.88 16.79
CA LEU A 245 -2.52 -0.62 16.88
C LEU A 245 -2.63 0.21 15.59
N TYR A 246 -2.44 -0.45 14.43
CA TYR A 246 -2.45 0.22 13.13
C TYR A 246 -3.86 0.64 12.71
N PHE A 247 -4.84 -0.27 12.79
CA PHE A 247 -6.18 -0.02 12.27
C PHE A 247 -7.06 0.78 13.21
N ALA A 248 -6.90 0.67 14.52
CA ALA A 248 -7.61 1.51 15.48
C ALA A 248 -7.03 2.94 15.57
N SER A 249 -5.79 3.16 15.12
CA SER A 249 -5.18 4.50 15.07
C SER A 249 -5.63 5.26 13.83
N THR A 250 -6.48 6.26 13.99
CA THR A 250 -7.07 7.06 12.92
C THR A 250 -6.96 8.57 13.23
N PRO A 251 -7.26 9.47 12.27
CA PRO A 251 -7.33 10.90 12.56
C PRO A 251 -8.38 11.29 13.61
N THR A 252 -9.32 10.41 13.94
CA THR A 252 -10.39 10.65 14.92
C THR A 252 -10.26 9.82 16.18
N GLU A 253 -9.65 8.63 16.09
CA GLU A 253 -9.46 7.71 17.21
C GLU A 253 -7.96 7.45 17.43
N HIS A 254 -7.53 7.31 18.68
CA HIS A 254 -6.11 7.17 19.04
C HIS A 254 -5.20 8.14 18.27
N ARG A 255 -5.64 9.40 18.15
CA ARG A 255 -5.00 10.46 17.33
C ARG A 255 -3.49 10.62 17.57
N ALA A 256 -3.06 10.49 18.84
CA ALA A 256 -1.64 10.64 19.19
C ALA A 256 -0.79 9.49 18.63
N ALA A 257 -1.31 8.26 18.64
CA ALA A 257 -0.65 7.10 18.01
C ALA A 257 -0.66 7.24 16.49
N TYR A 258 -1.80 7.60 15.89
CA TYR A 258 -1.90 7.90 14.46
C TYR A 258 -0.89 8.97 14.02
N ALA A 259 -0.79 10.07 14.78
CA ALA A 259 0.14 11.14 14.50
C ALA A 259 1.60 10.65 14.47
N LYS A 260 1.98 9.77 15.38
CA LYS A 260 3.33 9.16 15.41
C LYS A 260 3.54 8.19 14.25
N LEU A 261 2.58 7.29 13.99
CA LEU A 261 2.66 6.31 12.90
C LEU A 261 2.79 7.00 11.53
N SER A 262 2.00 8.05 11.29
CA SER A 262 2.04 8.80 10.02
C SER A 262 3.23 9.74 9.89
N ALA A 263 3.93 10.07 10.99
CA ALA A 263 5.09 10.96 10.98
C ALA A 263 6.40 10.28 10.56
N PHE A 264 6.48 8.94 10.54
CA PHE A 264 7.71 8.25 10.15
C PHE A 264 8.11 8.57 8.71
N GLY A 265 7.12 8.77 7.81
CA GLY A 265 7.36 9.19 6.44
C GLY A 265 8.13 8.16 5.59
N ASP A 266 8.34 6.98 6.13
CA ASP A 266 8.95 5.81 5.48
C ASP A 266 8.03 4.59 5.60
N ASP A 267 8.56 3.40 5.34
CA ASP A 267 7.79 2.16 5.38
C ASP A 267 7.54 1.60 6.79
N SER A 268 7.97 2.29 7.86
CA SER A 268 7.91 1.78 9.24
C SER A 268 6.51 1.33 9.65
N SER A 269 5.48 2.13 9.32
CA SER A 269 4.08 1.79 9.65
C SER A 269 3.52 0.61 8.84
N ASN A 270 4.06 0.34 7.65
CA ASN A 270 3.60 -0.74 6.78
C ASN A 270 4.54 -1.95 6.80
N TYR A 271 5.60 -1.91 7.61
CA TYR A 271 6.65 -2.91 7.58
C TYR A 271 6.14 -4.32 7.88
N TRP A 272 5.27 -4.46 8.89
CA TRP A 272 4.64 -5.74 9.24
C TRP A 272 3.84 -6.35 8.10
N TRP A 273 3.05 -5.53 7.41
CA TRP A 273 2.26 -5.98 6.25
C TRP A 273 3.13 -6.41 5.09
N LYS A 274 4.27 -5.75 4.89
CA LYS A 274 5.24 -6.14 3.87
C LYS A 274 5.96 -7.44 4.22
N ILE A 275 6.26 -7.71 5.50
CA ILE A 275 6.76 -9.01 5.94
C ILE A 275 5.69 -10.09 5.68
N ALA A 276 4.44 -9.84 6.02
CA ALA A 276 3.34 -10.77 5.79
C ALA A 276 3.15 -11.07 4.28
N ALA A 277 3.22 -10.05 3.44
CA ALA A 277 3.19 -10.20 1.98
C ALA A 277 4.40 -10.98 1.45
N ALA A 278 5.59 -10.72 1.97
CA ALA A 278 6.80 -11.47 1.61
C ALA A 278 6.71 -12.94 2.05
N LYS A 279 6.13 -13.22 3.22
CA LYS A 279 5.84 -14.58 3.71
C LYS A 279 4.91 -15.31 2.74
N GLU A 280 3.88 -14.63 2.22
CA GLU A 280 2.96 -15.20 1.23
C GLU A 280 3.68 -15.47 -0.11
N ILE A 281 4.53 -14.57 -0.59
CA ILE A 281 5.37 -14.79 -1.78
C ILE A 281 6.24 -16.04 -1.59
N MET A 282 6.87 -16.20 -0.42
CA MET A 282 7.70 -17.37 -0.13
C MET A 282 6.89 -18.65 0.01
N ARG A 283 5.64 -18.60 0.51
CA ARG A 283 4.71 -19.72 0.53
C ARG A 283 4.35 -20.16 -0.89
N LEU A 284 3.91 -19.21 -1.74
CA LEU A 284 3.58 -19.48 -3.15
C LEU A 284 4.80 -20.02 -3.91
N TYR A 285 6.00 -19.52 -3.65
CA TYR A 285 7.21 -20.04 -4.27
C TYR A 285 7.43 -21.54 -4.01
N ARG A 286 7.06 -22.03 -2.82
CA ARG A 286 7.17 -23.46 -2.46
C ARG A 286 5.99 -24.30 -2.90
N ASP A 287 4.79 -23.76 -2.74
CA ASP A 287 3.55 -24.56 -2.81
C ASP A 287 2.85 -24.43 -4.17
N ASP A 288 2.93 -23.23 -4.80
CA ASP A 288 2.29 -22.92 -6.09
C ASP A 288 3.07 -21.86 -6.87
N ARG A 289 4.14 -22.30 -7.47
CA ARG A 289 5.01 -21.43 -8.25
C ARG A 289 4.32 -20.79 -9.46
N SER A 290 3.37 -21.49 -10.07
CA SER A 290 2.62 -20.99 -11.23
C SER A 290 1.75 -19.80 -10.84
N GLN A 291 1.09 -19.88 -9.68
CA GLN A 291 0.34 -18.75 -9.12
C GLN A 291 1.26 -17.56 -8.77
N LEU A 292 2.45 -17.80 -8.22
CA LEU A 292 3.42 -16.72 -7.97
C LEU A 292 3.82 -16.02 -9.28
N GLU A 293 4.09 -16.77 -10.35
CA GLU A 293 4.46 -16.23 -11.67
C GLU A 293 3.28 -15.42 -12.26
N ARG A 294 2.04 -15.92 -12.16
CA ARG A 294 0.84 -15.20 -12.57
C ARG A 294 0.67 -13.89 -11.80
N LEU A 295 0.75 -13.92 -10.47
CA LEU A 295 0.66 -12.72 -9.63
C LEU A 295 1.78 -11.73 -9.95
N ALA A 296 3.01 -12.20 -10.14
CA ALA A 296 4.13 -11.34 -10.51
C ALA A 296 3.87 -10.61 -11.84
N ALA A 297 3.28 -11.29 -12.83
CA ALA A 297 2.90 -10.67 -14.10
C ALA A 297 1.81 -9.60 -13.92
N LEU A 298 0.74 -9.91 -13.18
CA LEU A 298 -0.35 -8.97 -12.90
C LEU A 298 0.12 -7.75 -12.09
N GLN A 299 0.89 -7.96 -11.02
CA GLN A 299 1.42 -6.90 -10.15
C GLN A 299 2.40 -5.96 -10.85
N THR A 300 3.03 -6.40 -11.93
CA THR A 300 4.02 -5.61 -12.67
C THR A 300 3.50 -5.09 -14.01
N ALA A 301 2.25 -5.39 -14.35
CA ALA A 301 1.62 -4.95 -15.60
C ALA A 301 1.46 -3.42 -15.66
N LYS A 302 1.16 -2.80 -14.52
CA LYS A 302 0.97 -1.35 -14.38
C LYS A 302 1.66 -0.78 -13.13
N ALA A 303 1.41 0.48 -12.84
CA ALA A 303 1.98 1.19 -11.70
C ALA A 303 1.25 0.95 -10.37
N SER A 304 0.21 0.11 -10.36
CA SER A 304 -0.56 -0.28 -9.18
C SER A 304 -1.03 -1.73 -9.28
N ALA A 305 -1.65 -2.24 -8.23
CA ALA A 305 -2.22 -3.60 -8.17
C ALA A 305 -3.53 -3.76 -8.94
N GLU A 306 -3.97 -2.79 -9.73
CA GLU A 306 -5.29 -2.80 -10.37
C GLU A 306 -5.56 -4.02 -11.27
N GLU A 307 -4.51 -4.53 -11.94
CA GLU A 307 -4.61 -5.75 -12.76
C GLU A 307 -4.77 -7.04 -11.91
N VAL A 308 -4.44 -6.97 -10.62
CA VAL A 308 -4.72 -8.08 -9.69
C VAL A 308 -6.18 -8.09 -9.29
N LEU A 309 -6.75 -6.89 -9.06
CA LEU A 309 -8.17 -6.74 -8.73
C LEU A 309 -9.06 -7.16 -9.90
N HIS A 310 -8.68 -6.77 -11.12
CA HIS A 310 -9.44 -7.04 -12.34
C HIS A 310 -8.52 -7.46 -13.49
N PRO A 311 -8.11 -8.76 -13.54
CA PRO A 311 -7.25 -9.24 -14.62
C PRO A 311 -7.93 -9.12 -15.99
N ALA A 312 -7.16 -8.65 -16.98
CA ALA A 312 -7.68 -8.41 -18.33
C ALA A 312 -8.24 -9.65 -19.03
N ASP A 313 -7.75 -10.84 -18.67
CA ASP A 313 -8.17 -12.13 -19.23
C ASP A 313 -9.48 -12.68 -18.65
N SER A 314 -9.99 -12.09 -17.56
CA SER A 314 -11.18 -12.55 -16.85
C SER A 314 -12.20 -11.44 -16.55
N THR A 315 -11.87 -10.18 -16.84
CA THR A 315 -12.74 -9.03 -16.56
C THR A 315 -13.43 -8.57 -17.84
N LEU A 316 -14.77 -8.49 -17.79
CA LEU A 316 -15.57 -7.97 -18.90
C LEU A 316 -15.27 -6.50 -19.17
N ALA A 317 -14.90 -6.17 -20.40
CA ALA A 317 -14.71 -4.81 -20.88
C ALA A 317 -15.77 -4.43 -21.92
N TYR A 318 -16.19 -3.18 -21.94
CA TYR A 318 -17.05 -2.61 -22.96
C TYR A 318 -16.17 -2.13 -24.12
N GLU A 319 -16.15 -2.89 -25.22
CA GLU A 319 -15.28 -2.60 -26.38
C GLU A 319 -15.88 -1.54 -27.30
N ALA A 320 -17.20 -1.52 -27.42
CA ALA A 320 -17.94 -0.60 -28.28
C ALA A 320 -19.05 0.15 -27.51
N PRO A 321 -19.57 1.27 -28.06
CA PRO A 321 -20.71 1.96 -27.46
C PRO A 321 -21.98 1.10 -27.33
N SER A 322 -22.15 0.07 -28.17
CA SER A 322 -23.24 -0.92 -28.04
C SER A 322 -23.14 -1.70 -26.74
N ASP A 323 -21.95 -2.22 -26.45
CA ASP A 323 -21.70 -3.06 -25.27
C ASP A 323 -21.94 -2.26 -23.99
N LEU A 324 -21.49 -0.98 -24.00
CA LEU A 324 -21.72 -0.09 -22.87
C LEU A 324 -23.22 0.24 -22.69
N ARG A 325 -24.00 0.40 -23.78
CA ARG A 325 -25.48 0.53 -23.70
C ARG A 325 -26.12 -0.71 -23.10
N ASP A 326 -25.68 -1.89 -23.54
CA ASP A 326 -26.16 -3.15 -22.97
C ASP A 326 -25.89 -3.24 -21.46
N GLY A 327 -24.73 -2.76 -21.01
CA GLY A 327 -24.39 -2.67 -19.58
C GLY A 327 -25.31 -1.71 -18.81
N TRP A 328 -25.72 -0.61 -19.42
CA TRP A 328 -26.72 0.29 -18.85
C TRP A 328 -28.13 -0.34 -18.78
N GLU A 329 -28.55 -1.00 -19.85
CA GLU A 329 -29.86 -1.67 -19.93
C GLU A 329 -29.99 -2.82 -18.94
N LYS A 330 -28.88 -3.53 -18.66
CA LYS A 330 -28.82 -4.62 -17.66
C LYS A 330 -28.71 -4.10 -16.22
N GLY A 331 -28.45 -2.81 -16.03
CA GLY A 331 -28.22 -2.24 -14.70
C GLY A 331 -26.81 -2.51 -14.14
N ASP A 332 -25.86 -3.03 -14.94
CA ASP A 332 -24.46 -3.18 -14.56
C ASP A 332 -23.79 -1.84 -14.33
N ILE A 333 -24.19 -0.82 -15.13
CA ILE A 333 -23.76 0.56 -15.01
C ILE A 333 -24.93 1.40 -14.52
N VAL A 334 -24.68 2.18 -13.47
CA VAL A 334 -25.66 3.11 -12.89
C VAL A 334 -25.18 4.56 -13.02
N PRO A 335 -26.12 5.54 -13.06
CA PRO A 335 -25.77 6.93 -13.29
C PRO A 335 -24.96 7.53 -12.14
N PHE A 336 -23.92 8.28 -12.46
CA PHE A 336 -23.22 9.08 -11.49
C PHE A 336 -24.12 10.23 -11.00
N PRO A 337 -24.36 10.39 -9.68
CA PRO A 337 -25.33 11.34 -9.14
C PRO A 337 -24.93 12.80 -9.40
N ILE A 338 -25.94 13.67 -9.50
CA ILE A 338 -25.76 15.12 -9.73
C ILE A 338 -25.77 15.90 -8.41
N ALA A 339 -26.35 15.36 -7.34
CA ALA A 339 -26.57 16.05 -6.08
C ALA A 339 -25.28 16.14 -5.23
N GLU A 340 -24.47 17.17 -5.46
CA GLU A 340 -23.17 17.40 -4.77
C GLU A 340 -23.28 17.46 -3.24
N ALA A 341 -24.34 18.09 -2.74
CA ALA A 341 -24.53 18.30 -1.31
C ALA A 341 -24.74 16.99 -0.53
N VAL A 342 -25.28 15.96 -1.20
CA VAL A 342 -25.60 14.68 -0.58
C VAL A 342 -24.41 13.72 -0.65
N THR A 343 -23.65 13.73 -1.75
CA THR A 343 -22.65 12.70 -2.03
C THR A 343 -21.23 13.07 -1.60
N GLY A 344 -20.94 14.34 -1.32
CA GLY A 344 -19.56 14.81 -1.15
C GLY A 344 -18.71 14.74 -2.43
N LEU A 345 -19.34 14.45 -3.57
CA LEU A 345 -18.74 14.32 -4.88
C LEU A 345 -19.39 15.29 -5.87
N ARG A 346 -18.61 15.76 -6.85
CA ARG A 346 -19.09 16.55 -7.97
C ARG A 346 -18.55 15.99 -9.28
N ARG A 347 -19.41 15.88 -10.25
CA ARG A 347 -19.03 15.51 -11.62
C ARG A 347 -18.39 16.71 -12.34
N ASP A 348 -17.24 16.52 -12.98
CA ASP A 348 -16.67 17.51 -13.90
C ASP A 348 -17.58 17.71 -15.11
N GLY A 349 -17.81 18.97 -15.51
CA GLY A 349 -18.66 19.31 -16.64
C GLY A 349 -18.18 18.76 -17.99
N ARG A 350 -16.87 18.47 -18.12
CA ARG A 350 -16.27 17.92 -19.34
C ARG A 350 -16.38 16.41 -19.45
N MET A 351 -16.78 15.71 -18.38
CA MET A 351 -16.92 14.24 -18.38
C MET A 351 -17.79 13.81 -19.57
N GLY A 352 -17.27 12.88 -20.37
CA GLY A 352 -17.92 12.40 -21.59
C GLY A 352 -17.81 13.38 -22.78
N GLU A 353 -16.89 14.36 -22.78
CA GLU A 353 -16.79 15.37 -23.86
C GLU A 353 -16.48 14.78 -25.25
N LEU A 354 -15.80 13.63 -25.33
CA LEU A 354 -15.48 12.96 -26.58
C LEU A 354 -16.67 12.17 -27.18
N ALA A 355 -17.74 11.94 -26.42
CA ALA A 355 -18.94 11.20 -26.86
C ALA A 355 -19.51 11.70 -28.22
N ARG A 356 -19.52 13.02 -28.43
CA ARG A 356 -19.99 13.61 -29.72
C ARG A 356 -19.23 13.12 -30.96
N ARG A 357 -17.93 12.76 -30.77
CA ARG A 357 -17.13 12.24 -31.90
C ARG A 357 -17.46 10.81 -32.26
N LEU A 358 -18.10 10.10 -31.34
CA LEU A 358 -18.62 8.75 -31.50
C LEU A 358 -20.12 8.75 -31.82
N HIS A 359 -20.69 9.93 -32.07
CA HIS A 359 -22.16 10.13 -32.26
C HIS A 359 -22.98 9.55 -31.10
N GLN A 360 -22.44 9.65 -29.86
CA GLN A 360 -23.06 9.14 -28.63
C GLN A 360 -23.48 10.27 -27.69
N PRO A 361 -24.52 10.08 -26.85
CA PRO A 361 -24.84 11.00 -25.77
C PRO A 361 -23.77 10.98 -24.70
N ARG A 362 -23.44 12.13 -24.09
CA ARG A 362 -22.51 12.22 -23.00
C ARG A 362 -22.89 11.37 -21.79
N GLN A 363 -24.18 11.16 -21.58
CA GLN A 363 -24.68 10.38 -20.44
C GLN A 363 -24.16 8.96 -20.43
N LEU A 364 -23.97 8.34 -21.60
CA LEU A 364 -23.40 7.01 -21.75
C LEU A 364 -22.05 6.83 -20.98
N TYR A 365 -21.27 7.92 -20.87
CA TYR A 365 -19.92 7.93 -20.24
C TYR A 365 -19.96 8.60 -18.86
N ARG A 366 -21.10 8.61 -18.17
CA ARG A 366 -21.30 9.27 -16.88
C ARG A 366 -21.90 8.34 -15.85
N GLY A 367 -21.46 7.10 -15.87
CA GLY A 367 -21.86 6.04 -14.95
C GLY A 367 -20.66 5.24 -14.45
N LEU A 368 -20.93 4.38 -13.49
CA LEU A 368 -20.01 3.41 -12.91
C LEU A 368 -20.77 2.11 -12.64
N ARG A 369 -20.05 1.03 -12.40
CA ARG A 369 -20.65 -0.13 -11.73
C ARG A 369 -21.21 0.28 -10.38
N ARG A 370 -22.22 -0.44 -9.92
CA ARG A 370 -22.87 -0.17 -8.61
C ARG A 370 -21.85 -0.18 -7.49
N GLU A 371 -20.95 -1.16 -7.49
CA GLU A 371 -19.87 -1.36 -6.53
C GLU A 371 -18.91 -0.16 -6.52
N SER A 372 -18.46 0.25 -7.69
CA SER A 372 -17.55 1.39 -7.83
C SER A 372 -18.19 2.71 -7.43
N LEU A 373 -19.49 2.88 -7.69
CA LEU A 373 -20.22 4.06 -7.26
C LEU A 373 -20.40 4.06 -5.73
N ALA A 374 -20.74 2.94 -5.12
CA ALA A 374 -20.83 2.82 -3.66
C ALA A 374 -19.50 3.19 -2.97
N MET A 375 -18.37 2.68 -3.47
CA MET A 375 -17.04 3.04 -2.98
C MET A 375 -16.75 4.53 -3.20
N ALA A 376 -17.09 5.11 -4.33
CA ALA A 376 -16.92 6.54 -4.58
C ALA A 376 -17.70 7.39 -3.57
N LEU A 377 -18.96 7.02 -3.29
CA LEU A 377 -19.81 7.67 -2.29
C LEU A 377 -19.20 7.54 -0.88
N TYR A 378 -18.72 6.35 -0.51
CA TYR A 378 -18.03 6.11 0.74
C TYR A 378 -16.81 7.04 0.88
N ILE A 379 -15.95 7.10 -0.12
CA ILE A 379 -14.77 7.99 -0.13
C ILE A 379 -15.21 9.46 0.05
N GLY A 380 -16.22 9.90 -0.69
CA GLY A 380 -16.76 11.26 -0.59
C GLY A 380 -17.25 11.60 0.83
N ALA A 381 -18.02 10.70 1.45
CA ALA A 381 -18.56 10.84 2.80
C ALA A 381 -17.43 10.90 3.86
N GLN A 382 -16.48 9.98 3.81
CA GLN A 382 -15.36 9.93 4.74
C GLN A 382 -14.46 11.16 4.64
N VAL A 383 -14.10 11.58 3.42
CA VAL A 383 -13.28 12.79 3.21
C VAL A 383 -13.97 14.05 3.73
N ARG A 384 -15.28 14.15 3.51
CA ARG A 384 -16.09 15.26 4.01
C ARG A 384 -16.08 15.29 5.55
N ALA A 385 -16.35 14.16 6.19
CA ALA A 385 -16.37 14.05 7.65
C ALA A 385 -15.00 14.41 8.26
N LEU A 386 -13.92 13.80 7.78
CA LEU A 386 -12.57 14.04 8.28
C LEU A 386 -12.07 15.46 8.01
N SER A 387 -12.43 16.05 6.87
CA SER A 387 -12.01 17.42 6.55
C SER A 387 -12.83 18.49 7.26
N GLY A 388 -14.04 18.17 7.73
CA GLY A 388 -15.00 19.15 8.23
C GLY A 388 -15.44 20.19 7.19
N GLY A 389 -15.19 19.91 5.91
CA GLY A 389 -15.43 20.83 4.80
C GLY A 389 -16.64 20.46 3.98
N GLN A 390 -17.28 21.48 3.36
CA GLN A 390 -18.46 21.29 2.50
C GLN A 390 -18.09 21.10 1.01
N SER A 391 -16.81 21.26 0.65
CA SER A 391 -16.39 21.21 -0.75
C SER A 391 -16.27 19.75 -1.23
N PRO A 392 -16.95 19.38 -2.33
CA PRO A 392 -16.92 18.04 -2.87
C PRO A 392 -15.57 17.71 -3.51
N LEU A 393 -15.24 16.43 -3.60
CA LEU A 393 -14.22 15.93 -4.52
C LEU A 393 -14.77 15.98 -5.96
N ILE A 394 -13.92 16.27 -6.94
CA ILE A 394 -14.34 16.39 -8.33
C ILE A 394 -13.98 15.11 -9.08
N VAL A 395 -14.97 14.36 -9.55
CA VAL A 395 -14.78 13.18 -10.39
C VAL A 395 -14.69 13.62 -11.85
N THR A 396 -13.58 13.33 -12.50
CA THR A 396 -13.25 13.80 -13.85
C THR A 396 -13.50 12.77 -14.93
N SER A 397 -13.49 11.49 -14.58
CA SER A 397 -13.72 10.38 -15.51
C SER A 397 -14.37 9.19 -14.79
N THR A 398 -15.19 8.47 -15.52
CA THR A 398 -15.89 7.25 -15.11
C THR A 398 -15.77 6.20 -16.22
N VAL A 399 -16.82 5.39 -16.47
CA VAL A 399 -16.81 4.35 -17.49
C VAL A 399 -16.53 4.90 -18.89
N ARG A 400 -15.84 4.11 -19.70
CA ARG A 400 -15.57 4.33 -21.14
C ARG A 400 -15.84 3.02 -21.88
N ASP A 401 -15.95 3.08 -23.21
CA ASP A 401 -15.75 1.92 -24.08
C ASP A 401 -14.40 2.00 -24.79
N GLY A 402 -13.99 0.93 -25.45
CA GLY A 402 -12.74 0.85 -26.19
C GLY A 402 -12.63 1.91 -27.29
N SER A 403 -13.74 2.26 -27.95
CA SER A 403 -13.78 3.32 -28.96
C SER A 403 -13.49 4.70 -28.37
N TYR A 404 -14.07 5.02 -27.20
CA TYR A 404 -13.77 6.25 -26.46
C TYR A 404 -12.33 6.30 -25.99
N GLN A 405 -11.83 5.18 -25.47
CA GLN A 405 -10.44 5.04 -25.01
C GLN A 405 -9.46 5.27 -26.17
N GLY A 406 -9.73 4.72 -27.34
CA GLY A 406 -8.94 4.94 -28.55
C GLY A 406 -8.84 6.42 -28.97
N LEU A 407 -9.96 7.17 -28.89
CA LEU A 407 -9.94 8.62 -29.13
C LEU A 407 -9.15 9.37 -28.07
N LEU A 408 -9.21 8.94 -26.82
CA LEU A 408 -8.48 9.57 -25.71
C LEU A 408 -6.97 9.40 -25.89
N VAL A 409 -6.51 8.18 -26.22
CA VAL A 409 -5.09 7.86 -26.47
C VAL A 409 -4.48 8.76 -27.54
N SER A 410 -5.24 9.10 -28.58
CA SER A 410 -4.75 9.99 -29.64
C SER A 410 -4.47 11.42 -29.19
N ARG A 411 -4.95 11.83 -28.00
CA ARG A 411 -4.91 13.20 -27.48
C ARG A 411 -4.19 13.34 -26.16
N ASN A 412 -4.23 12.32 -25.34
CA ASN A 412 -3.61 12.29 -24.02
C ASN A 412 -2.49 11.25 -23.98
N ARG A 413 -1.26 11.71 -23.78
CA ARG A 413 -0.08 10.83 -23.66
C ARG A 413 -0.09 9.94 -22.42
N GLU A 414 -0.90 10.28 -21.43
CA GLU A 414 -1.07 9.53 -20.17
C GLU A 414 -2.06 8.37 -20.34
N ALA A 415 -2.93 8.43 -21.35
CA ALA A 415 -3.89 7.37 -21.62
C ALA A 415 -3.17 6.10 -22.11
N THR A 416 -3.46 4.97 -21.47
CA THR A 416 -2.91 3.68 -21.85
C THR A 416 -3.44 3.23 -23.21
N ARG A 417 -2.54 2.63 -24.03
CA ARG A 417 -2.90 1.94 -25.29
C ARG A 417 -3.30 0.48 -25.05
N ASN A 418 -2.98 -0.02 -23.85
CA ASN A 418 -3.32 -1.37 -23.42
C ASN A 418 -4.70 -1.37 -22.77
N PHE A 419 -5.09 -2.51 -22.20
CA PHE A 419 -6.31 -2.67 -21.42
C PHE A 419 -6.47 -1.56 -20.38
N SER A 420 -7.61 -0.87 -20.42
CA SER A 420 -7.94 0.22 -19.50
C SER A 420 -9.11 -0.19 -18.62
N LEU A 421 -8.93 -0.16 -17.31
CA LEU A 421 -9.99 -0.53 -16.37
C LEU A 421 -11.19 0.43 -16.35
N HIS A 422 -11.06 1.63 -16.94
CA HIS A 422 -12.24 2.44 -17.25
C HIS A 422 -13.20 1.74 -18.21
N THR A 423 -12.74 0.84 -19.09
CA THR A 423 -13.63 0.12 -19.99
C THR A 423 -14.44 -0.97 -19.31
N THR A 424 -14.20 -1.21 -18.04
CA THR A 424 -14.91 -2.22 -17.23
C THR A 424 -15.96 -1.61 -16.30
N GLY A 425 -15.90 -0.28 -16.08
CA GLY A 425 -16.72 0.42 -15.08
C GLY A 425 -16.25 0.31 -13.64
N TRP A 426 -15.14 -0.41 -13.37
CA TRP A 426 -14.55 -0.56 -12.03
C TRP A 426 -13.70 0.63 -11.60
N THR A 427 -13.46 1.60 -12.46
CA THR A 427 -12.46 2.66 -12.27
C THR A 427 -13.05 4.05 -12.48
N PHE A 428 -12.60 5.00 -11.65
CA PHE A 428 -12.88 6.42 -11.80
C PHE A 428 -11.69 7.28 -11.44
N ASP A 429 -11.67 8.52 -11.96
CA ASP A 429 -10.61 9.50 -11.71
C ASP A 429 -11.13 10.66 -10.87
N VAL A 430 -10.37 11.07 -9.85
CA VAL A 430 -10.63 12.23 -8.99
C VAL A 430 -9.60 13.32 -9.24
N GLU A 431 -10.02 14.56 -9.44
CA GLU A 431 -9.13 15.71 -9.68
C GLU A 431 -8.19 15.96 -8.49
N ARG A 432 -6.91 16.23 -8.78
CA ARG A 432 -5.89 16.54 -7.77
C ARG A 432 -5.88 18.01 -7.36
N ARG A 433 -7.02 18.67 -7.36
CA ARG A 433 -7.20 20.02 -6.84
C ARG A 433 -8.07 19.97 -5.60
N TYR A 434 -7.49 20.34 -4.47
CA TYR A 434 -8.17 20.34 -3.18
C TYR A 434 -8.44 21.75 -2.71
N ARG A 435 -9.58 21.97 -2.04
CA ARG A 435 -9.97 23.26 -1.49
C ARG A 435 -9.21 23.65 -0.22
N SER A 436 -8.65 22.65 0.48
CA SER A 436 -7.84 22.86 1.65
C SER A 436 -6.81 21.75 1.82
N ARG A 437 -5.75 22.03 2.58
CA ARG A 437 -4.78 20.99 2.99
C ARG A 437 -5.47 19.88 3.78
N ARG A 438 -6.46 20.22 4.62
CA ARG A 438 -7.21 19.24 5.43
C ARG A 438 -7.97 18.27 4.54
N GLN A 439 -8.60 18.75 3.46
CA GLN A 439 -9.26 17.88 2.47
C GLN A 439 -8.26 16.93 1.79
N ALA A 440 -7.11 17.47 1.36
CA ALA A 440 -6.06 16.64 0.74
C ALA A 440 -5.55 15.52 1.66
N LEU A 441 -5.36 15.83 2.95
CA LEU A 441 -4.89 14.88 3.96
C LEU A 441 -5.97 13.84 4.30
N ALA A 442 -7.22 14.26 4.41
CA ALA A 442 -8.34 13.37 4.61
C ALA A 442 -8.47 12.38 3.45
N PHE A 443 -8.38 12.87 2.21
CA PHE A 443 -8.43 12.03 1.03
C PHE A 443 -7.25 11.04 0.96
N GLN A 444 -6.02 11.51 1.25
CA GLN A 444 -4.86 10.63 1.32
C GLN A 444 -5.04 9.52 2.38
N PHE A 445 -5.53 9.86 3.58
CA PHE A 445 -5.79 8.88 4.63
C PHE A 445 -6.80 7.82 4.18
N VAL A 446 -7.91 8.24 3.59
CA VAL A 446 -8.96 7.32 3.11
C VAL A 446 -8.42 6.39 2.03
N LEU A 447 -7.68 6.93 1.05
CA LEU A 447 -7.06 6.11 -0.01
C LEU A 447 -6.07 5.10 0.56
N ASP A 448 -5.20 5.51 1.48
CA ASP A 448 -4.20 4.63 2.07
C ASP A 448 -4.84 3.55 2.95
N ARG A 449 -5.91 3.90 3.68
CA ARG A 449 -6.69 2.95 4.48
C ARG A 449 -7.34 1.89 3.60
N LEU A 450 -8.06 2.29 2.57
CA LEU A 450 -8.75 1.38 1.66
C LEU A 450 -7.77 0.50 0.87
N ARG A 451 -6.64 1.08 0.40
CA ARG A 451 -5.58 0.30 -0.23
C ARG A 451 -4.98 -0.71 0.75
N SER A 452 -4.74 -0.32 2.00
CA SER A 452 -4.22 -1.23 3.03
C SER A 452 -5.19 -2.36 3.36
N LEU A 453 -6.47 -2.21 3.06
CA LEU A 453 -7.48 -3.25 3.18
C LEU A 453 -7.76 -3.98 1.86
N ASP A 454 -6.95 -3.76 0.83
CA ASP A 454 -7.11 -4.37 -0.51
C ASP A 454 -8.49 -4.10 -1.15
N ALA A 455 -9.17 -3.02 -0.70
CA ALA A 455 -10.49 -2.62 -1.20
C ALA A 455 -10.38 -1.76 -2.47
N ILE A 456 -9.25 -1.11 -2.69
CA ILE A 456 -8.94 -0.34 -3.88
C ILE A 456 -7.46 -0.45 -4.27
N ALA A 457 -7.18 -0.26 -5.56
CA ALA A 457 -5.87 0.16 -6.04
C ALA A 457 -5.95 1.62 -6.51
N TRP A 458 -4.90 2.41 -6.30
CA TRP A 458 -4.88 3.78 -6.78
C TRP A 458 -3.50 4.23 -7.26
N VAL A 459 -3.50 5.14 -8.24
CA VAL A 459 -2.29 5.74 -8.83
C VAL A 459 -2.42 7.25 -8.83
N ARG A 460 -1.33 7.93 -8.50
CA ARG A 460 -1.22 9.36 -8.62
C ARG A 460 -0.76 9.73 -10.03
N GLU A 461 -1.68 10.22 -10.83
CA GLU A 461 -1.39 10.83 -12.11
C GLU A 461 -1.09 12.34 -11.97
N PRO A 462 -0.57 13.02 -12.99
CA PRO A 462 -0.26 14.46 -12.91
C PRO A 462 -1.46 15.33 -12.49
N ASN A 463 -2.65 15.06 -13.01
CA ASN A 463 -3.84 15.87 -12.79
C ASN A 463 -4.97 15.16 -12.01
N ALA A 464 -4.89 13.86 -11.83
CA ALA A 464 -5.92 13.03 -11.20
C ALA A 464 -5.34 12.01 -10.22
N ILE A 465 -6.19 11.45 -9.41
CA ILE A 465 -6.00 10.17 -8.73
C ILE A 465 -6.88 9.17 -9.45
N HIS A 466 -6.26 8.17 -10.05
CA HIS A 466 -6.89 7.03 -10.68
C HIS A 466 -7.18 5.98 -9.61
N ILE A 467 -8.44 5.55 -9.47
CA ILE A 467 -8.91 4.65 -8.42
C ILE A 467 -9.64 3.49 -9.08
N THR A 468 -9.18 2.28 -8.81
CA THR A 468 -9.83 1.03 -9.20
C THR A 468 -10.37 0.35 -7.96
N VAL A 469 -11.64 -0.02 -7.96
CA VAL A 469 -12.33 -0.64 -6.82
C VAL A 469 -12.25 -2.15 -6.95
N ALA A 470 -12.00 -2.85 -5.85
CA ALA A 470 -12.03 -4.31 -5.80
C ALA A 470 -13.49 -4.82 -5.86
N ASP A 471 -13.68 -6.05 -6.32
CA ASP A 471 -14.92 -6.79 -6.14
C ASP A 471 -14.93 -7.36 -4.71
N ASP A 472 -15.38 -6.55 -3.76
CA ASP A 472 -15.30 -6.80 -2.33
C ASP A 472 -16.70 -7.03 -1.75
N PRO A 473 -16.95 -8.12 -1.02
CA PRO A 473 -18.26 -8.38 -0.40
C PRO A 473 -18.66 -7.33 0.65
N ASP A 474 -17.69 -6.58 1.19
CA ASP A 474 -17.94 -5.52 2.19
C ASP A 474 -18.27 -4.16 1.57
N LEU A 475 -18.44 -4.07 0.25
CA LEU A 475 -18.81 -2.81 -0.40
C LEU A 475 -20.13 -2.26 0.17
N PRO A 476 -20.17 -0.97 0.56
CA PRO A 476 -21.36 -0.38 1.20
C PRO A 476 -22.44 -0.02 0.18
N LEU A 477 -23.01 -1.06 -0.45
CA LEU A 477 -24.04 -0.88 -1.50
C LEU A 477 -25.28 -0.17 -1.02
N GLU A 478 -25.63 -0.25 0.27
CA GLU A 478 -26.75 0.48 0.89
C GLU A 478 -26.60 2.01 0.79
N LEU A 479 -25.39 2.53 0.56
CA LEU A 479 -25.20 3.96 0.26
C LEU A 479 -25.94 4.39 -1.02
N LEU A 480 -26.10 3.49 -2.01
CA LEU A 480 -26.79 3.79 -3.24
C LEU A 480 -28.28 4.06 -2.99
N GLU A 481 -28.91 3.28 -2.11
CA GLU A 481 -30.32 3.46 -1.74
C GLU A 481 -30.56 4.79 -1.05
N ARG A 482 -29.61 5.22 -0.18
CA ARG A 482 -29.70 6.48 0.57
C ARG A 482 -29.61 7.74 -0.29
N VAL A 483 -29.00 7.64 -1.47
CA VAL A 483 -28.88 8.77 -2.41
C VAL A 483 -29.90 8.70 -3.56
N ASN A 484 -30.93 7.85 -3.43
CA ASN A 484 -31.99 7.64 -4.42
C ASN A 484 -31.42 7.36 -5.82
N ILE A 485 -30.43 6.50 -5.91
CA ILE A 485 -29.98 5.95 -7.19
C ILE A 485 -30.78 4.67 -7.40
N ASP A 486 -32.01 4.84 -7.88
CA ASP A 486 -32.80 3.71 -8.33
C ASP A 486 -32.13 3.08 -9.57
N PRO A 487 -32.11 1.75 -9.68
CA PRO A 487 -31.81 1.11 -10.96
C PRO A 487 -32.81 1.62 -12.01
N PRO A 488 -32.38 1.76 -13.27
CA PRO A 488 -33.26 2.20 -14.34
C PRO A 488 -34.46 1.28 -14.55
#